data_ada5ca868a8cc3cd196684d9d6209684
#
_entry.id   ada5ca868a8cc3cd196684d9d6209684
#
_cell.length_a   1.000
_cell.length_b   1.000
_cell.length_c   1.000
_cell.angle_alpha   90.00
_cell.angle_beta   90.00
_cell.angle_gamma   90.00
#
_symmetry.space_group_name_H-M   'P 1'
#
loop_
_entity.id
_entity.type
_entity.pdbx_description
1 polymer ?
#
loop_
_entity_poly.entity_id
_entity_poly.type
_entity_poly.pdbx_seq_one_letter_code
_entity_poly.pdbx_strand_id
1 'polypeptide(L)'
;MAFASLGQLQAGGIVLSPDPFLNSRSKQLAALASAYTIPAISELRFFAAAGGLISYGIVDIALSRQVGIYAGRILKGERPADLPIQQPTKFELVVNLKTAKALGLTVAPSILARADEVIE
;
A
#
# COMPACT_ATOMS: atom_id res chain seq x y z
N MET A 1 -15.46 -1.99 18.47
CA MET A 1 -14.45 -1.24 17.67
C MET A 1 -13.49 -2.22 17.04
N ALA A 2 -13.24 -2.13 15.73
CA ALA A 2 -12.53 -3.16 14.96
C ALA A 2 -11.13 -3.53 15.51
N PHE A 3 -10.28 -2.56 15.86
CA PHE A 3 -8.95 -2.84 16.39
C PHE A 3 -8.95 -3.53 17.77
N ALA A 4 -9.88 -3.23 18.63
CA ALA A 4 -10.02 -3.93 19.91
C ALA A 4 -10.43 -5.40 19.72
N SER A 5 -11.28 -5.67 18.73
CA SER A 5 -11.66 -7.04 18.37
C SER A 5 -10.50 -7.86 17.81
N LEU A 6 -9.56 -7.22 17.09
CA LEU A 6 -8.37 -7.89 16.56
C LEU A 6 -7.48 -8.46 17.67
N GLY A 7 -7.35 -7.72 18.79
CA GLY A 7 -6.63 -8.23 19.97
C GLY A 7 -7.31 -9.46 20.60
N GLN A 8 -8.66 -9.46 20.66
CA GLN A 8 -9.42 -10.61 21.14
C GLN A 8 -9.30 -11.84 20.21
N LEU A 9 -9.20 -11.59 18.90
CA LEU A 9 -9.01 -12.63 17.89
C LEU A 9 -7.55 -13.11 17.77
N GLN A 10 -6.64 -12.55 18.57
CA GLN A 10 -5.20 -12.85 18.51
C GLN A 10 -4.63 -12.69 17.09
N ALA A 11 -5.10 -11.67 16.34
CA ALA A 11 -4.64 -11.42 14.99
C ALA A 11 -3.15 -11.06 15.00
N GLY A 12 -2.33 -11.81 14.26
CA GLY A 12 -0.90 -11.58 14.12
C GLY A 12 -0.54 -10.47 13.14
N GLY A 13 -1.50 -9.94 12.40
CA GLY A 13 -1.31 -8.86 11.43
C GLY A 13 -2.59 -8.47 10.71
N ILE A 14 -2.54 -7.35 9.99
CA ILE A 14 -3.67 -6.80 9.23
C ILE A 14 -3.25 -6.59 7.78
N VAL A 15 -4.08 -7.03 6.85
CA VAL A 15 -4.01 -6.64 5.45
C VAL A 15 -5.15 -5.66 5.18
N LEU A 16 -4.81 -4.43 4.80
CA LEU A 16 -5.79 -3.42 4.41
C LEU A 16 -6.13 -3.61 2.93
N SER A 17 -7.40 -3.93 2.66
CA SER A 17 -7.86 -4.07 1.27
C SER A 17 -7.95 -2.71 0.58
N PRO A 18 -7.82 -2.69 -0.77
CA PRO A 18 -8.01 -1.49 -1.57
C PRO A 18 -9.46 -1.00 -1.48
N ASP A 19 -9.66 0.07 -0.70
CA ASP A 19 -10.95 0.69 -0.49
C ASP A 19 -10.77 2.21 -0.29
N PRO A 20 -11.51 3.07 -1.01
CA PRO A 20 -11.36 4.53 -0.92
C PRO A 20 -11.55 5.08 0.49
N PHE A 21 -12.46 4.50 1.28
CA PHE A 21 -12.67 4.92 2.68
C PHE A 21 -11.47 4.58 3.55
N LEU A 22 -10.93 3.35 3.45
CA LEU A 22 -9.74 2.94 4.19
C LEU A 22 -8.51 3.75 3.75
N ASN A 23 -8.36 3.96 2.46
CA ASN A 23 -7.25 4.72 1.87
C ASN A 23 -7.25 6.18 2.36
N SER A 24 -8.41 6.82 2.44
CA SER A 24 -8.54 8.18 2.98
C SER A 24 -8.14 8.31 4.45
N ARG A 25 -8.12 7.19 5.18
CA ARG A 25 -7.80 7.11 6.62
C ARG A 25 -6.47 6.44 6.93
N SER A 26 -5.58 6.31 5.95
CA SER A 26 -4.30 5.60 6.09
C SER A 26 -3.47 6.05 7.29
N LYS A 27 -3.39 7.36 7.56
CA LYS A 27 -2.70 7.89 8.76
C LYS A 27 -3.32 7.39 10.05
N GLN A 28 -4.65 7.41 10.13
CA GLN A 28 -5.40 6.95 11.31
C GLN A 28 -5.20 5.45 11.50
N LEU A 29 -5.27 4.68 10.43
CA LEU A 29 -5.08 3.23 10.44
C LEU A 29 -3.65 2.84 10.84
N ALA A 30 -2.64 3.54 10.32
CA ALA A 30 -1.25 3.36 10.73
C ALA A 30 -1.04 3.65 12.22
N ALA A 31 -1.61 4.74 12.72
CA ALA A 31 -1.53 5.09 14.14
C ALA A 31 -2.24 4.05 15.03
N LEU A 32 -3.39 3.55 14.63
CA LEU A 32 -4.11 2.50 15.35
C LEU A 32 -3.33 1.18 15.34
N ALA A 33 -2.80 0.77 14.18
CA ALA A 33 -1.97 -0.42 14.07
C ALA A 33 -0.76 -0.37 15.02
N SER A 34 -0.12 0.80 15.08
CA SER A 34 0.99 1.04 16.01
C SER A 34 0.55 0.99 17.47
N ALA A 35 -0.57 1.66 17.82
CA ALA A 35 -1.09 1.70 19.20
C ALA A 35 -1.49 0.32 19.72
N TYR A 36 -1.98 -0.54 18.84
CA TYR A 36 -2.34 -1.93 19.18
C TYR A 36 -1.20 -2.93 18.96
N THR A 37 -0.02 -2.45 18.54
CA THR A 37 1.17 -3.27 18.27
C THR A 37 0.88 -4.38 17.25
N ILE A 38 0.07 -4.08 16.22
CA ILE A 38 -0.33 -5.05 15.19
C ILE A 38 0.36 -4.67 13.87
N PRO A 39 1.18 -5.56 13.29
CA PRO A 39 1.76 -5.33 11.96
C PRO A 39 0.68 -5.15 10.90
N ALA A 40 0.82 -4.14 10.05
CA ALA A 40 -0.15 -3.86 9.01
C ALA A 40 0.52 -3.61 7.66
N ILE A 41 -0.10 -4.16 6.60
CA ILE A 41 0.29 -3.95 5.20
C ILE A 41 -0.86 -3.34 4.42
N SER A 42 -0.54 -2.44 3.49
CA SER A 42 -1.47 -1.84 2.53
C SER A 42 -0.89 -1.88 1.12
N GLU A 43 -1.73 -1.65 0.11
CA GLU A 43 -1.28 -1.50 -1.28
C GLU A 43 -0.61 -0.15 -1.55
N LEU A 44 -0.95 0.88 -0.78
CA LEU A 44 -0.56 2.25 -1.08
C LEU A 44 0.71 2.66 -0.34
N ARG A 45 1.69 3.16 -1.10
CA ARG A 45 2.97 3.65 -0.60
C ARG A 45 2.83 4.64 0.55
N PHE A 46 1.86 5.56 0.48
CA PHE A 46 1.67 6.57 1.53
C PHE A 46 1.24 5.97 2.88
N PHE A 47 0.73 4.75 2.93
CA PHE A 47 0.47 4.06 4.18
C PHE A 47 1.77 3.76 4.94
N ALA A 48 2.79 3.21 4.26
CA ALA A 48 4.11 2.99 4.86
C ALA A 48 4.77 4.32 5.25
N ALA A 49 4.67 5.35 4.41
CA ALA A 49 5.17 6.69 4.70
C ALA A 49 4.45 7.36 5.89
N ALA A 50 3.19 7.02 6.14
CA ALA A 50 2.39 7.51 7.27
C ALA A 50 2.65 6.74 8.59
N GLY A 51 3.56 5.76 8.60
CA GLY A 51 3.91 4.96 9.77
C GLY A 51 3.35 3.53 9.75
N GLY A 52 2.78 3.07 8.64
CA GLY A 52 2.47 1.66 8.43
C GLY A 52 3.76 0.84 8.28
N LEU A 53 3.68 -0.47 8.45
CA LEU A 53 4.87 -1.33 8.42
C LEU A 53 5.36 -1.56 6.98
N ILE A 54 4.48 -1.96 6.09
CA ILE A 54 4.80 -2.33 4.71
C ILE A 54 3.74 -1.79 3.77
N SER A 55 4.14 -1.38 2.58
CA SER A 55 3.23 -1.27 1.44
C SER A 55 3.75 -2.09 0.27
N TYR A 56 2.83 -2.76 -0.42
CA TYR A 56 3.10 -3.49 -1.64
C TYR A 56 1.95 -3.32 -2.62
N GLY A 57 2.19 -2.63 -3.70
CA GLY A 57 1.15 -2.31 -4.67
C GLY A 57 1.67 -1.69 -5.94
N ILE A 58 0.75 -1.25 -6.79
CA ILE A 58 1.04 -0.65 -8.08
C ILE A 58 1.62 0.75 -7.87
N VAL A 59 2.50 1.16 -8.77
CA VAL A 59 2.99 2.55 -8.80
C VAL A 59 1.89 3.46 -9.37
N ASP A 60 1.17 4.15 -8.49
CA ASP A 60 0.00 5.01 -8.82
C ASP A 60 0.28 6.03 -9.93
N ILE A 61 1.48 6.63 -9.94
CA ILE A 61 1.87 7.62 -10.95
C ILE A 61 1.88 6.99 -12.35
N ALA A 62 2.37 5.76 -12.48
CA ALA A 62 2.42 5.06 -13.75
C ALA A 62 1.02 4.75 -14.28
N LEU A 63 0.12 4.31 -13.38
CA LEU A 63 -1.28 4.03 -13.71
C LEU A 63 -2.03 5.30 -14.10
N SER A 64 -1.90 6.37 -13.33
CA SER A 64 -2.54 7.66 -13.60
C SER A 64 -2.10 8.25 -14.94
N ARG A 65 -0.80 8.13 -15.27
CA ARG A 65 -0.27 8.54 -16.56
C ARG A 65 -0.90 7.75 -17.71
N GLN A 66 -1.05 6.43 -17.56
CA GLN A 66 -1.66 5.58 -18.58
C GLN A 66 -3.12 5.93 -18.81
N VAL A 67 -3.89 6.18 -17.75
CA VAL A 67 -5.27 6.65 -17.81
C VAL A 67 -5.35 7.98 -18.58
N GLY A 68 -4.46 8.92 -18.30
CA GLY A 68 -4.36 10.20 -19.03
C GLY A 68 -4.06 10.03 -20.53
N ILE A 69 -3.16 9.10 -20.88
CA ILE A 69 -2.85 8.78 -22.28
C ILE A 69 -4.10 8.24 -22.99
N TYR A 70 -4.82 7.31 -22.36
CA TYR A 70 -6.03 6.74 -22.95
C TYR A 70 -7.16 7.78 -23.11
N ALA A 71 -7.36 8.60 -22.08
CA ALA A 71 -8.31 9.72 -22.18
C ALA A 71 -7.98 10.65 -23.34
N GLY A 72 -6.70 11.01 -23.51
CA GLY A 72 -6.24 11.84 -24.63
C GLY A 72 -6.49 11.19 -26.01
N ARG A 73 -6.27 9.88 -26.15
CA ARG A 73 -6.54 9.13 -27.39
C ARG A 73 -8.03 9.10 -27.73
N ILE A 74 -8.88 8.86 -26.73
CA ILE A 74 -10.35 8.85 -26.90
C ILE A 74 -10.85 10.25 -27.31
N LEU A 75 -10.36 11.31 -26.66
CA LEU A 75 -10.73 12.69 -27.01
C LEU A 75 -10.29 13.08 -28.43
N LYS A 76 -9.28 12.41 -28.98
CA LYS A 76 -8.83 12.59 -30.37
C LYS A 76 -9.60 11.72 -31.38
N GLY A 77 -10.61 10.97 -30.92
CA GLY A 77 -11.50 10.18 -31.78
C GLY A 77 -11.19 8.68 -31.83
N GLU A 78 -10.23 8.19 -31.06
CA GLU A 78 -9.97 6.75 -30.99
C GLU A 78 -11.08 6.06 -30.18
N ARG A 79 -11.54 4.90 -30.64
CA ARG A 79 -12.62 4.19 -29.96
C ARG A 79 -12.08 3.43 -28.75
N PRO A 80 -12.75 3.45 -27.58
CA PRO A 80 -12.32 2.67 -26.40
C PRO A 80 -12.12 1.17 -26.69
N ALA A 81 -12.91 0.59 -27.59
CA ALA A 81 -12.82 -0.80 -27.98
C ALA A 81 -11.52 -1.17 -28.72
N ASP A 82 -10.86 -0.20 -29.33
CA ASP A 82 -9.60 -0.39 -30.06
C ASP A 82 -8.36 -0.18 -29.17
N LEU A 83 -8.56 0.27 -27.92
CA LEU A 83 -7.48 0.45 -26.97
C LEU A 83 -7.10 -0.90 -26.33
N PRO A 84 -5.80 -1.23 -26.29
CA PRO A 84 -5.36 -2.48 -25.67
C PRO A 84 -5.61 -2.46 -24.16
N ILE A 85 -6.08 -3.59 -23.62
CA ILE A 85 -6.14 -3.78 -22.17
C ILE A 85 -4.69 -3.92 -21.68
N GLN A 86 -4.29 -3.03 -20.77
CA GLN A 86 -2.96 -3.06 -20.17
C GLN A 86 -3.07 -3.42 -18.70
N GLN A 87 -2.26 -4.40 -18.30
CA GLN A 87 -2.08 -4.74 -16.90
C GLN A 87 -0.89 -3.96 -16.33
N PRO A 88 -1.02 -3.36 -15.15
CA PRO A 88 0.15 -2.80 -14.45
C PRO A 88 1.19 -3.90 -14.23
N THR A 89 2.43 -3.61 -14.59
CA THR A 89 3.56 -4.53 -14.41
C THR A 89 4.55 -4.04 -13.37
N LYS A 90 4.44 -2.77 -12.96
CA LYS A 90 5.35 -2.15 -12.00
C LYS A 90 4.71 -2.11 -10.63
N PHE A 91 5.25 -2.91 -9.73
CA PHE A 91 4.90 -2.94 -8.31
C PHE A 91 6.03 -2.32 -7.51
N GLU A 92 5.70 -1.76 -6.37
CA GLU A 92 6.65 -1.16 -5.44
C GLU A 92 6.46 -1.77 -4.05
N LEU A 93 7.55 -2.23 -3.46
CA LEU A 93 7.63 -2.69 -2.09
C LEU A 93 8.33 -1.63 -1.23
N VAL A 94 7.60 -1.06 -0.28
CA VAL A 94 8.17 -0.12 0.69
C VAL A 94 8.12 -0.73 2.08
N VAL A 95 9.23 -0.68 2.80
CA VAL A 95 9.35 -1.20 4.16
C VAL A 95 9.73 -0.08 5.11
N ASN A 96 8.97 0.08 6.20
CA ASN A 96 9.27 1.07 7.23
C ASN A 96 9.98 0.38 8.41
N LEU A 97 11.30 0.52 8.48
CA LEU A 97 12.12 -0.06 9.55
C LEU A 97 11.90 0.64 10.89
N LYS A 98 11.57 1.93 10.89
CA LYS A 98 11.19 2.66 12.11
C LYS A 98 9.98 2.03 12.76
N THR A 99 8.97 1.70 11.97
CA THR A 99 7.76 1.01 12.44
C THR A 99 8.07 -0.44 12.84
N ALA A 100 8.88 -1.16 12.07
CA ALA A 100 9.31 -2.51 12.43
C ALA A 100 9.99 -2.53 13.80
N LYS A 101 10.93 -1.60 14.04
CA LYS A 101 11.62 -1.45 15.33
C LYS A 101 10.65 -1.15 16.47
N ALA A 102 9.69 -0.25 16.24
CA ALA A 102 8.67 0.10 17.25
C ALA A 102 7.76 -1.09 17.61
N LEU A 103 7.51 -1.98 16.65
CA LEU A 103 6.74 -3.21 16.84
C LEU A 103 7.58 -4.38 17.39
N GLY A 104 8.89 -4.20 17.60
CA GLY A 104 9.80 -5.26 18.02
C GLY A 104 10.05 -6.33 16.95
N LEU A 105 9.86 -5.98 15.67
CA LEU A 105 9.98 -6.90 14.55
C LEU A 105 11.33 -6.74 13.85
N THR A 106 11.88 -7.88 13.44
CA THR A 106 13.06 -7.93 12.56
C THR A 106 12.59 -8.29 11.16
N VAL A 107 12.83 -7.40 10.20
CA VAL A 107 12.50 -7.66 8.80
C VAL A 107 13.58 -8.55 8.19
N ALA A 108 13.16 -9.65 7.55
CA ALA A 108 14.09 -10.59 6.96
C ALA A 108 14.95 -9.91 5.87
N PRO A 109 16.27 -10.22 5.80
CA PRO A 109 17.16 -9.65 4.79
C PRO A 109 16.69 -9.88 3.34
N SER A 110 16.01 -11.00 3.09
CA SER A 110 15.42 -11.31 1.78
C SER A 110 14.29 -10.38 1.37
N ILE A 111 13.56 -9.81 2.34
CA ILE A 111 12.51 -8.80 2.09
C ILE A 111 13.18 -7.45 1.82
N LEU A 112 14.15 -7.07 2.64
CA LEU A 112 14.89 -5.81 2.47
C LEU A 112 15.63 -5.75 1.13
N ALA A 113 16.22 -6.87 0.69
CA ALA A 113 16.89 -6.95 -0.62
C ALA A 113 15.95 -6.77 -1.81
N ARG A 114 14.64 -6.95 -1.62
CA ARG A 114 13.61 -6.77 -2.63
C ARG A 114 12.86 -5.46 -2.50
N ALA A 115 13.07 -4.73 -1.43
CA ALA A 115 12.39 -3.45 -1.19
C ALA A 115 12.91 -2.41 -2.20
N ASP A 116 11.98 -1.71 -2.83
CA ASP A 116 12.28 -0.57 -3.70
C ASP A 116 12.63 0.66 -2.86
N GLU A 117 12.06 0.73 -1.66
CA GLU A 117 12.35 1.79 -0.69
C GLU A 117 12.34 1.24 0.75
N VAL A 118 13.28 1.71 1.55
CA VAL A 118 13.35 1.44 2.99
C VAL A 118 13.30 2.78 3.73
N ILE A 119 12.31 2.95 4.61
CA ILE A 119 12.15 4.13 5.47
C ILE A 119 12.84 3.83 6.80
N GLU A 120 13.88 4.64 7.12
CA GLU A 120 14.69 4.54 8.36
C GLU A 120 14.35 5.64 9.36
#